data_d09882f6d38f36fdb3f2bfb0528591b1
#
_entry.id   d09882f6d38f36fdb3f2bfb0528591b1
#
_cell.length_a   1.000
_cell.length_b   1.000
_cell.length_c   1.000
_cell.angle_alpha   90.00
_cell.angle_beta   90.00
_cell.angle_gamma   90.00
#
_symmetry.space_group_name_H-M   'P 1'
#
loop_
_entity.id
_entity.type
_entity.pdbx_description
1 polymer ?
#
loop_
_entity_poly.entity_id
_entity_poly.type
_entity_poly.pdbx_seq_one_letter_code
_entity_poly.pdbx_strand_id
1 'polypeptide(L)'
;VVLAESHLAIHTWPELQSVTLDVYVCNYTQDNSAKARQVVADLMEAYRPEEHVQHDVPRDKRLMNEWLNGDYGFFLRSSKLLESSKTRFQDLEIHETPQFGKLFRLDGCFMTSEREEFVYHETLTHPALTAHPAPKRVLIIGGGDGGAAEEALKHPSVEQVVMVELDGKVVDIAKEHFAAIHRGVFDNPKLKLLIEDGLKYLAETK
;
A
#
# COMPACT_ATOMS: atom_id res chain seq x y z
N VAL A 1 32.68 8.78 15.66
CA VAL A 1 32.31 9.34 14.35
C VAL A 1 30.99 8.72 13.98
N VAL A 2 29.91 9.49 14.05
CA VAL A 2 28.62 9.06 13.53
C VAL A 2 28.73 9.16 12.00
N LEU A 3 28.90 8.03 11.36
CA LEU A 3 28.76 7.97 9.91
C LEU A 3 27.26 8.11 9.62
N ALA A 4 26.87 9.06 8.79
CA ALA A 4 25.49 9.34 8.45
C ALA A 4 24.74 8.13 7.84
N GLU A 5 25.47 7.11 7.42
CA GLU A 5 24.97 6.00 6.61
C GLU A 5 25.25 4.59 7.17
N SER A 6 26.18 4.43 8.12
CA SER A 6 26.55 3.13 8.67
C SER A 6 27.17 3.27 10.06
N HIS A 7 26.97 2.30 10.93
CA HIS A 7 27.68 2.25 12.21
C HIS A 7 27.97 0.81 12.62
N LEU A 8 29.00 0.68 13.46
CA LEU A 8 29.33 -0.51 14.20
C LEU A 8 29.37 -0.13 15.68
N ALA A 9 28.55 -0.78 16.50
CA ALA A 9 28.59 -0.64 17.94
C ALA A 9 28.99 -1.98 18.57
N ILE A 10 29.88 -1.91 19.56
CA ILE A 10 30.35 -3.07 20.33
C ILE A 10 30.18 -2.71 21.80
N HIS A 11 29.39 -3.51 22.52
CA HIS A 11 29.22 -3.40 23.94
C HIS A 11 29.78 -4.67 24.61
N THR A 12 30.65 -4.50 25.59
CA THR A 12 31.28 -5.61 26.29
C THR A 12 30.85 -5.61 27.76
N TRP A 13 30.51 -6.78 28.25
CA TRP A 13 30.21 -7.04 29.66
C TRP A 13 31.19 -8.10 30.19
N PRO A 14 32.40 -7.70 30.62
CA PRO A 14 33.43 -8.65 31.05
C PRO A 14 32.96 -9.54 32.21
N GLU A 15 32.11 -9.00 33.10
CA GLU A 15 31.52 -9.71 34.23
C GLU A 15 30.56 -10.83 33.83
N LEU A 16 29.98 -10.75 32.62
CA LEU A 16 29.09 -11.75 32.06
C LEU A 16 29.77 -12.56 30.93
N GLN A 17 31.04 -12.28 30.67
CA GLN A 17 31.79 -12.85 29.55
C GLN A 17 31.01 -12.74 28.21
N SER A 18 30.30 -11.61 28.02
CA SER A 18 29.44 -11.41 26.89
C SER A 18 29.73 -10.12 26.11
N VAL A 19 29.38 -10.13 24.83
CA VAL A 19 29.54 -9.03 23.91
C VAL A 19 28.24 -8.92 23.09
N THR A 20 27.72 -7.71 22.92
CA THR A 20 26.72 -7.42 21.91
C THR A 20 27.34 -6.62 20.77
N LEU A 21 27.02 -7.03 19.57
CA LEU A 21 27.48 -6.40 18.33
C LEU A 21 26.27 -5.88 17.56
N ASP A 22 26.32 -4.64 17.16
CA ASP A 22 25.35 -4.05 16.27
C ASP A 22 26.05 -3.52 15.02
N VAL A 23 25.79 -4.18 13.89
CA VAL A 23 26.35 -3.83 12.60
C VAL A 23 25.24 -3.27 11.72
N TYR A 24 25.24 -1.98 11.54
CA TYR A 24 24.27 -1.28 10.73
C TYR A 24 24.92 -0.72 9.46
N VAL A 25 24.34 -1.04 8.31
CA VAL A 25 24.77 -0.49 7.01
C VAL A 25 23.59 0.17 6.30
N CYS A 26 23.87 1.29 5.66
CA CYS A 26 22.89 1.96 4.83
C CYS A 26 22.94 1.39 3.41
N ASN A 27 21.75 1.09 2.86
CA ASN A 27 21.57 0.60 1.49
C ASN A 27 21.04 1.70 0.56
N TYR A 28 21.43 2.97 0.82
CA TYR A 28 20.86 4.12 0.09
C TYR A 28 21.21 4.11 -1.40
N THR A 29 22.48 3.86 -1.73
CA THR A 29 22.98 3.90 -3.12
C THR A 29 23.19 2.51 -3.71
N GLN A 30 23.45 1.51 -2.87
CA GLN A 30 23.69 0.12 -3.27
C GLN A 30 23.38 -0.83 -2.11
N ASP A 31 23.16 -2.11 -2.42
CA ASP A 31 23.00 -3.13 -1.39
C ASP A 31 24.35 -3.46 -0.73
N ASN A 32 24.52 -3.04 0.51
CA ASN A 32 25.69 -3.31 1.34
C ASN A 32 25.49 -4.49 2.32
N SER A 33 24.40 -5.24 2.20
CA SER A 33 24.09 -6.35 3.12
C SER A 33 25.17 -7.44 3.14
N ALA A 34 25.82 -7.69 1.99
CA ALA A 34 26.94 -8.63 1.93
C ALA A 34 28.14 -8.15 2.77
N LYS A 35 28.43 -6.84 2.75
CA LYS A 35 29.50 -6.25 3.57
C LYS A 35 29.17 -6.34 5.05
N ALA A 36 27.92 -6.07 5.43
CA ALA A 36 27.49 -6.22 6.84
C ALA A 36 27.67 -7.64 7.33
N ARG A 37 27.24 -8.64 6.55
CA ARG A 37 27.43 -10.06 6.89
C ARG A 37 28.92 -10.42 7.01
N GLN A 38 29.78 -9.89 6.14
CA GLN A 38 31.22 -10.12 6.23
C GLN A 38 31.80 -9.54 7.52
N VAL A 39 31.45 -8.32 7.88
CA VAL A 39 31.90 -7.71 9.16
C VAL A 39 31.44 -8.53 10.36
N VAL A 40 30.21 -9.02 10.38
CA VAL A 40 29.73 -9.91 11.45
C VAL A 40 30.55 -11.20 11.47
N ALA A 41 30.82 -11.81 10.34
CA ALA A 41 31.62 -13.04 10.25
C ALA A 41 33.06 -12.81 10.78
N ASP A 42 33.70 -11.71 10.39
CA ASP A 42 35.05 -11.35 10.86
C ASP A 42 35.08 -11.13 12.39
N LEU A 43 34.05 -10.50 12.94
CA LEU A 43 33.92 -10.30 14.37
C LEU A 43 33.67 -11.61 15.12
N MET A 44 32.83 -12.51 14.56
CA MET A 44 32.59 -13.83 15.12
C MET A 44 33.88 -14.68 15.16
N GLU A 45 34.70 -14.58 14.13
CA GLU A 45 36.01 -15.25 14.09
C GLU A 45 36.98 -14.65 15.13
N ALA A 46 36.96 -13.33 15.30
CA ALA A 46 37.83 -12.64 16.25
C ALA A 46 37.47 -12.94 17.71
N TYR A 47 36.18 -12.91 18.04
CA TYR A 47 35.69 -13.13 19.42
C TYR A 47 35.55 -14.62 19.79
N ARG A 48 35.33 -15.50 18.82
CA ARG A 48 35.16 -16.96 18.99
C ARG A 48 34.20 -17.31 20.13
N PRO A 49 32.95 -16.79 20.12
CA PRO A 49 32.00 -17.05 21.20
C PRO A 49 31.64 -18.55 21.22
N GLU A 50 31.46 -19.10 22.44
CA GLU A 50 30.98 -20.48 22.62
C GLU A 50 29.51 -20.62 22.19
N GLU A 51 28.71 -19.58 22.48
CA GLU A 51 27.31 -19.49 22.07
C GLU A 51 27.04 -18.10 21.48
N HIS A 52 26.17 -18.04 20.49
CA HIS A 52 25.72 -16.76 19.93
C HIS A 52 24.28 -16.81 19.43
N VAL A 53 23.64 -15.65 19.46
CA VAL A 53 22.33 -15.42 18.84
C VAL A 53 22.51 -14.28 17.85
N GLN A 54 22.11 -14.50 16.61
CA GLN A 54 22.18 -13.49 15.55
C GLN A 54 20.77 -13.16 15.07
N HIS A 55 20.48 -11.87 14.94
CA HIS A 55 19.28 -11.36 14.34
C HIS A 55 19.64 -10.48 13.14
N ASP A 56 19.30 -10.93 11.96
CA ASP A 56 19.36 -10.11 10.75
C ASP A 56 18.07 -9.31 10.61
N VAL A 57 18.16 -8.00 10.79
CA VAL A 57 17.03 -7.09 10.58
C VAL A 57 17.25 -6.38 9.24
N PRO A 58 16.67 -6.86 8.15
CA PRO A 58 16.77 -6.16 6.88
C PRO A 58 16.05 -4.83 7.00
N ARG A 59 16.77 -3.71 6.95
CA ARG A 59 16.17 -2.40 6.67
C ARG A 59 15.88 -2.32 5.17
N ASP A 60 14.77 -2.90 4.82
CA ASP A 60 14.29 -2.88 3.45
C ASP A 60 13.56 -1.55 3.22
N LYS A 61 14.08 -0.68 2.35
CA LYS A 61 13.36 0.51 1.86
C LYS A 61 12.03 0.16 1.18
N ARG A 62 11.82 -1.14 0.96
CA ARG A 62 10.60 -1.69 0.41
C ARG A 62 9.52 -1.96 1.45
N LEU A 63 9.77 -1.74 2.75
CA LEU A 63 8.71 -1.80 3.75
C LEU A 63 7.90 -0.52 3.68
N MET A 64 6.65 -0.67 3.32
CA MET A 64 5.62 0.35 3.38
C MET A 64 4.85 0.15 4.66
N ASN A 65 4.61 1.21 5.39
CA ASN A 65 3.80 1.17 6.61
C ASN A 65 2.59 2.08 6.48
N GLU A 66 1.52 1.68 7.12
CA GLU A 66 0.34 2.49 7.38
C GLU A 66 0.03 2.44 8.86
N TRP A 67 0.01 3.60 9.49
CA TRP A 67 -0.33 3.74 10.91
C TRP A 67 -1.82 3.97 11.06
N LEU A 68 -2.52 3.07 11.75
CA LEU A 68 -3.94 3.22 12.06
C LEU A 68 -4.17 4.14 13.27
N ASN A 69 -3.21 4.15 14.18
CA ASN A 69 -3.14 5.08 15.31
C ASN A 69 -1.70 5.18 15.82
N GLY A 70 -1.49 5.82 16.97
CA GLY A 70 -0.15 6.00 17.55
C GLY A 70 0.55 4.71 18.00
N ASP A 71 -0.18 3.61 18.16
CA ASP A 71 0.32 2.40 18.80
C ASP A 71 0.47 1.23 17.83
N TYR A 72 -0.31 1.18 16.75
CA TYR A 72 -0.22 0.09 15.79
C TYR A 72 -0.58 0.49 14.36
N GLY A 73 -0.11 -0.32 13.43
CA GLY A 73 -0.36 -0.18 12.00
C GLY A 73 -0.02 -1.45 11.26
N PHE A 74 -0.10 -1.38 9.96
CA PHE A 74 0.28 -2.46 9.05
C PHE A 74 1.58 -2.14 8.36
N PHE A 75 2.29 -3.18 7.94
CA PHE A 75 3.39 -3.03 7.00
C PHE A 75 3.29 -4.08 5.91
N LEU A 76 3.63 -3.68 4.70
CA LEU A 76 3.71 -4.56 3.53
C LEU A 76 5.07 -4.38 2.86
N ARG A 77 5.51 -5.42 2.16
CA ARG A 77 6.75 -5.35 1.39
C ARG A 77 6.45 -5.03 -0.06
N SER A 78 7.04 -3.95 -0.56
CA SER A 78 7.09 -3.65 -1.98
C SER A 78 8.22 -4.44 -2.66
N SER A 79 7.94 -5.08 -3.76
CA SER A 79 8.95 -5.63 -4.66
C SER A 79 9.52 -4.55 -5.57
N LYS A 80 8.65 -3.62 -6.00
CA LYS A 80 9.00 -2.54 -6.92
C LYS A 80 8.00 -1.39 -6.79
N LEU A 81 8.49 -0.16 -6.81
CA LEU A 81 7.68 1.02 -7.05
C LEU A 81 7.46 1.14 -8.57
N LEU A 82 6.21 1.09 -9.01
CA LEU A 82 5.84 1.16 -10.42
C LEU A 82 5.58 2.60 -10.85
N GLU A 83 4.84 3.35 -10.05
CA GLU A 83 4.54 4.77 -10.27
C GLU A 83 4.52 5.52 -8.95
N SER A 84 4.95 6.79 -8.98
CA SER A 84 4.78 7.75 -7.91
C SER A 84 4.46 9.10 -8.52
N SER A 85 3.39 9.70 -8.07
CA SER A 85 2.95 11.01 -8.53
C SER A 85 2.30 11.79 -7.41
N LYS A 86 2.19 13.12 -7.60
CA LYS A 86 1.58 14.02 -6.64
C LYS A 86 0.58 14.91 -7.36
N THR A 87 -0.62 15.00 -6.81
CA THR A 87 -1.62 15.96 -7.26
C THR A 87 -1.78 17.10 -6.25
N ARG A 88 -2.68 18.00 -6.50
CA ARG A 88 -3.03 19.03 -5.51
C ARG A 88 -3.80 18.47 -4.31
N PHE A 89 -4.26 17.22 -4.39
CA PHE A 89 -5.09 16.60 -3.36
C PHE A 89 -4.28 15.62 -2.50
N GLN A 90 -3.34 14.85 -3.11
CA GLN A 90 -2.70 13.74 -2.42
C GLN A 90 -1.44 13.25 -3.16
N ASP A 91 -0.63 12.48 -2.45
CA ASP A 91 0.47 11.70 -3.00
C ASP A 91 -0.04 10.31 -3.40
N LEU A 92 0.30 9.85 -4.61
CA LEU A 92 -0.14 8.57 -5.18
C LEU A 92 1.06 7.69 -5.45
N GLU A 93 0.97 6.42 -5.05
CA GLU A 93 2.00 5.42 -5.30
C GLU A 93 1.38 4.09 -5.74
N ILE A 94 2.00 3.47 -6.74
CA ILE A 94 1.68 2.11 -7.16
C ILE A 94 2.88 1.23 -6.92
N HIS A 95 2.68 0.18 -6.14
CA HIS A 95 3.70 -0.78 -5.81
C HIS A 95 3.35 -2.17 -6.32
N GLU A 96 4.35 -2.90 -6.77
CA GLU A 96 4.23 -4.34 -6.93
C GLU A 96 4.55 -5.03 -5.61
N THR A 97 3.71 -5.98 -5.21
CA THR A 97 3.90 -6.76 -3.98
C THR A 97 3.87 -8.26 -4.27
N PRO A 98 4.63 -9.08 -3.51
CA PRO A 98 4.66 -10.53 -3.75
C PRO A 98 3.31 -11.21 -3.54
N GLN A 99 2.55 -10.77 -2.53
CA GLN A 99 1.30 -11.42 -2.11
C GLN A 99 0.07 -10.82 -2.78
N PHE A 100 -0.01 -9.48 -2.88
CA PHE A 100 -1.24 -8.77 -3.24
C PHE A 100 -1.29 -8.33 -4.71
N GLY A 101 -0.22 -8.56 -5.50
CA GLY A 101 -0.08 -8.02 -6.84
C GLY A 101 0.21 -6.52 -6.78
N LYS A 102 -0.36 -5.74 -7.69
CA LYS A 102 -0.26 -4.29 -7.61
C LYS A 102 -1.08 -3.77 -6.45
N LEU A 103 -0.48 -2.84 -5.71
CA LEU A 103 -1.05 -2.19 -4.55
C LEU A 103 -1.08 -0.68 -4.77
N PHE A 104 -2.22 -0.06 -4.52
CA PHE A 104 -2.42 1.37 -4.60
C PHE A 104 -2.35 2.02 -3.22
N ARG A 105 -1.57 3.10 -3.11
CA ARG A 105 -1.45 3.91 -1.90
C ARG A 105 -1.78 5.37 -2.19
N LEU A 106 -2.49 5.99 -1.25
CA LEU A 106 -2.76 7.43 -1.23
C LEU A 106 -2.30 7.99 0.11
N ASP A 107 -1.45 9.02 0.09
CA ASP A 107 -0.88 9.66 1.30
C ASP A 107 -0.29 8.64 2.30
N GLY A 108 0.27 7.53 1.80
CA GLY A 108 0.81 6.47 2.62
C GLY A 108 -0.19 5.42 3.11
N CYS A 109 -1.49 5.59 2.89
CA CYS A 109 -2.53 4.62 3.24
C CYS A 109 -2.71 3.57 2.13
N PHE A 110 -2.94 2.32 2.51
CA PHE A 110 -3.23 1.23 1.58
C PHE A 110 -4.70 1.29 1.16
N MET A 111 -4.95 1.55 -0.11
CA MET A 111 -6.30 1.75 -0.62
C MET A 111 -6.91 0.48 -1.21
N THR A 112 -6.21 -0.15 -2.15
CA THR A 112 -6.69 -1.36 -2.83
C THR A 112 -5.53 -2.17 -3.40
N SER A 113 -5.76 -3.46 -3.66
CA SER A 113 -4.79 -4.34 -4.30
C SER A 113 -5.47 -5.30 -5.28
N GLU A 114 -4.76 -5.74 -6.31
CA GLU A 114 -5.33 -6.59 -7.38
C GLU A 114 -5.94 -7.91 -6.87
N ARG A 115 -5.40 -8.46 -5.76
CA ARG A 115 -5.79 -9.80 -5.29
C ARG A 115 -6.79 -9.81 -4.16
N GLU A 116 -7.00 -8.70 -3.47
CA GLU A 116 -7.88 -8.63 -2.29
C GLU A 116 -8.94 -7.53 -2.38
N GLU A 117 -8.97 -6.75 -3.46
CA GLU A 117 -9.94 -5.68 -3.67
C GLU A 117 -11.40 -6.14 -3.50
N PHE A 118 -11.69 -7.36 -3.93
CA PHE A 118 -13.03 -7.93 -3.90
C PHE A 118 -13.60 -8.02 -2.47
N VAL A 119 -12.76 -8.27 -1.47
CA VAL A 119 -13.20 -8.32 -0.06
C VAL A 119 -13.84 -6.99 0.35
N TYR A 120 -13.20 -5.89 -0.04
CA TYR A 120 -13.71 -4.54 0.26
C TYR A 120 -14.90 -4.18 -0.65
N HIS A 121 -14.76 -4.30 -1.95
CA HIS A 121 -15.76 -3.82 -2.91
C HIS A 121 -17.06 -4.63 -2.85
N GLU A 122 -16.98 -5.95 -2.73
CA GLU A 122 -18.16 -6.80 -2.55
C GLU A 122 -18.87 -6.52 -1.22
N THR A 123 -18.10 -6.40 -0.13
CA THR A 123 -18.64 -6.13 1.21
C THR A 123 -19.30 -4.75 1.29
N LEU A 124 -18.73 -3.76 0.63
CA LEU A 124 -19.28 -2.42 0.57
C LEU A 124 -20.58 -2.37 -0.25
N THR A 125 -20.62 -3.07 -1.37
CA THR A 125 -21.62 -2.86 -2.42
C THR A 125 -22.81 -3.81 -2.29
N HIS A 126 -22.57 -5.12 -2.20
CA HIS A 126 -23.63 -6.11 -2.28
C HIS A 126 -24.63 -6.11 -1.12
N PRO A 127 -24.24 -5.93 0.16
CA PRO A 127 -25.22 -5.91 1.24
C PRO A 127 -26.25 -4.79 1.06
N ALA A 128 -25.81 -3.60 0.70
CA ALA A 128 -26.70 -2.46 0.50
C ALA A 128 -27.65 -2.67 -0.70
N LEU A 129 -27.13 -3.13 -1.83
CA LEU A 129 -27.93 -3.37 -3.04
C LEU A 129 -28.86 -4.57 -2.91
N THR A 130 -28.49 -5.58 -2.14
CA THR A 130 -29.36 -6.75 -1.88
C THR A 130 -30.47 -6.41 -0.90
N ALA A 131 -30.20 -5.58 0.11
CA ALA A 131 -31.21 -5.16 1.08
C ALA A 131 -32.24 -4.17 0.49
N HIS A 132 -31.88 -3.41 -0.54
CA HIS A 132 -32.78 -2.47 -1.18
C HIS A 132 -33.76 -3.19 -2.11
N PRO A 133 -35.10 -2.93 -2.01
CA PRO A 133 -36.10 -3.69 -2.75
C PRO A 133 -36.03 -3.51 -4.28
N ALA A 134 -35.49 -2.39 -4.79
CA ALA A 134 -35.32 -2.12 -6.20
C ALA A 134 -34.19 -1.10 -6.45
N PRO A 135 -32.90 -1.50 -6.34
CA PRO A 135 -31.79 -0.59 -6.53
C PRO A 135 -31.59 -0.31 -8.03
N LYS A 136 -32.07 0.85 -8.50
CA LYS A 136 -31.96 1.25 -9.90
C LYS A 136 -30.86 2.25 -10.16
N ARG A 137 -30.64 3.17 -9.21
CA ARG A 137 -29.63 4.24 -9.31
C ARG A 137 -28.70 4.15 -8.10
N VAL A 138 -27.41 4.15 -8.38
CA VAL A 138 -26.37 4.06 -7.35
C VAL A 138 -25.49 5.31 -7.46
N LEU A 139 -25.21 5.92 -6.33
CA LEU A 139 -24.23 7.00 -6.21
C LEU A 139 -23.03 6.50 -5.45
N ILE A 140 -21.84 6.70 -6.00
CA ILE A 140 -20.56 6.40 -5.39
C ILE A 140 -19.80 7.72 -5.22
N ILE A 141 -19.41 8.05 -4.00
CA ILE A 141 -18.55 9.20 -3.71
C ILE A 141 -17.13 8.67 -3.49
N GLY A 142 -16.18 9.11 -4.31
CA GLY A 142 -14.87 8.51 -4.47
C GLY A 142 -14.92 7.29 -5.39
N GLY A 143 -14.09 6.27 -5.09
CA GLY A 143 -14.10 5.01 -5.83
C GLY A 143 -13.46 5.07 -7.20
N GLY A 144 -12.52 5.98 -7.40
CA GLY A 144 -11.83 6.21 -8.68
C GLY A 144 -11.04 5.00 -9.20
N ASP A 145 -10.87 3.94 -8.39
CA ASP A 145 -10.33 2.64 -8.83
C ASP A 145 -11.33 1.82 -9.67
N GLY A 146 -12.63 2.16 -9.61
CA GLY A 146 -13.71 1.55 -10.37
C GLY A 146 -14.28 0.26 -9.78
N GLY A 147 -13.70 -0.30 -8.71
CA GLY A 147 -14.14 -1.58 -8.15
C GLY A 147 -15.57 -1.55 -7.63
N ALA A 148 -15.93 -0.54 -6.83
CA ALA A 148 -17.31 -0.40 -6.34
C ALA A 148 -18.34 -0.21 -7.46
N ALA A 149 -17.98 0.48 -8.54
CA ALA A 149 -18.84 0.65 -9.70
C ALA A 149 -19.00 -0.66 -10.49
N GLU A 150 -17.93 -1.43 -10.61
CA GLU A 150 -17.94 -2.75 -11.25
C GLU A 150 -18.88 -3.69 -10.48
N GLU A 151 -18.75 -3.75 -9.14
CA GLU A 151 -19.61 -4.59 -8.30
C GLU A 151 -21.08 -4.14 -8.35
N ALA A 152 -21.34 -2.83 -8.34
CA ALA A 152 -22.69 -2.30 -8.43
C ALA A 152 -23.38 -2.70 -9.75
N LEU A 153 -22.66 -2.69 -10.87
CA LEU A 153 -23.18 -3.01 -12.18
C LEU A 153 -23.40 -4.52 -12.43
N LYS A 154 -22.95 -5.40 -11.53
CA LYS A 154 -23.32 -6.81 -11.51
C LYS A 154 -24.79 -7.05 -11.14
N HIS A 155 -25.43 -6.07 -10.46
CA HIS A 155 -26.84 -6.18 -10.10
C HIS A 155 -27.73 -5.83 -11.32
N PRO A 156 -28.56 -6.79 -11.80
CA PRO A 156 -29.36 -6.57 -13.01
C PRO A 156 -30.37 -5.42 -12.90
N SER A 157 -30.82 -5.12 -11.67
CA SER A 157 -31.75 -4.03 -11.38
C SER A 157 -31.13 -2.64 -11.50
N VAL A 158 -29.79 -2.54 -11.46
CA VAL A 158 -29.08 -1.26 -11.54
C VAL A 158 -29.11 -0.76 -12.98
N GLU A 159 -29.73 0.38 -13.17
CA GLU A 159 -29.90 1.05 -14.44
C GLU A 159 -28.82 2.13 -14.67
N GLN A 160 -28.35 2.75 -13.58
CA GLN A 160 -27.34 3.80 -13.64
C GLN A 160 -26.47 3.80 -12.36
N VAL A 161 -25.18 3.99 -12.56
CA VAL A 161 -24.21 4.34 -11.51
C VAL A 161 -23.67 5.74 -11.81
N VAL A 162 -23.72 6.63 -10.83
CA VAL A 162 -23.03 7.92 -10.84
C VAL A 162 -21.85 7.79 -9.88
N MET A 163 -20.66 8.00 -10.38
CA MET A 163 -19.42 7.97 -9.59
C MET A 163 -18.79 9.36 -9.62
N VAL A 164 -18.57 9.93 -8.44
CA VAL A 164 -18.03 11.28 -8.27
C VAL A 164 -16.68 11.18 -7.59
N GLU A 165 -15.62 11.30 -8.36
CA GLU A 165 -14.23 11.22 -7.89
C GLU A 165 -13.61 12.62 -7.87
N LEU A 166 -12.97 12.96 -6.75
CA LEU A 166 -12.34 14.27 -6.56
C LEU A 166 -11.08 14.44 -7.41
N ASP A 167 -10.29 13.37 -7.50
CA ASP A 167 -8.98 13.38 -8.14
C ASP A 167 -8.97 12.54 -9.42
N GLY A 168 -9.08 13.19 -10.56
CA GLY A 168 -9.06 12.51 -11.86
C GLY A 168 -7.81 11.67 -12.10
N LYS A 169 -6.66 11.99 -11.44
CA LYS A 169 -5.44 11.19 -11.56
C LYS A 169 -5.63 9.78 -10.96
N VAL A 170 -6.48 9.61 -9.96
CA VAL A 170 -6.83 8.28 -9.42
C VAL A 170 -7.48 7.42 -10.51
N VAL A 171 -8.39 7.98 -11.28
CA VAL A 171 -9.06 7.28 -12.39
C VAL A 171 -8.06 6.93 -13.51
N ASP A 172 -7.17 7.86 -13.84
CA ASP A 172 -6.14 7.62 -14.87
C ASP A 172 -5.22 6.46 -14.47
N ILE A 173 -4.73 6.47 -13.23
CA ILE A 173 -3.91 5.40 -12.65
C ILE A 173 -4.68 4.07 -12.63
N ALA A 174 -5.97 4.10 -12.25
CA ALA A 174 -6.79 2.89 -12.24
C ALA A 174 -6.90 2.27 -13.63
N LYS A 175 -7.17 3.08 -14.65
CA LYS A 175 -7.24 2.62 -16.05
C LYS A 175 -5.91 2.03 -16.54
N GLU A 176 -4.80 2.59 -16.11
CA GLU A 176 -3.46 2.14 -16.53
C GLU A 176 -3.00 0.87 -15.80
N HIS A 177 -3.24 0.79 -14.50
CA HIS A 177 -2.63 -0.22 -13.66
C HIS A 177 -3.58 -1.29 -13.13
N PHE A 178 -4.89 -1.00 -12.99
CA PHE A 178 -5.84 -1.83 -12.26
C PHE A 178 -6.99 -2.39 -13.12
N ALA A 179 -6.68 -2.78 -14.36
CA ALA A 179 -7.66 -3.39 -15.25
C ALA A 179 -8.34 -4.65 -14.65
N ALA A 180 -7.64 -5.37 -13.75
CA ALA A 180 -8.19 -6.52 -13.04
C ALA A 180 -9.27 -6.13 -12.01
N ILE A 181 -9.23 -4.89 -11.50
CA ILE A 181 -10.19 -4.36 -10.53
C ILE A 181 -11.41 -3.80 -11.26
N HIS A 182 -11.20 -2.79 -12.10
CA HIS A 182 -12.31 -2.08 -12.75
C HIS A 182 -12.95 -2.85 -13.92
N ARG A 183 -12.30 -3.88 -14.45
CA ARG A 183 -12.81 -4.78 -15.52
C ARG A 183 -13.53 -4.08 -16.66
N GLY A 184 -13.05 -2.90 -17.04
CA GLY A 184 -13.60 -2.11 -18.13
C GLY A 184 -14.85 -1.28 -17.77
N VAL A 185 -15.18 -1.14 -16.49
CA VAL A 185 -16.37 -0.41 -16.02
C VAL A 185 -16.43 1.03 -16.52
N PHE A 186 -15.29 1.67 -16.73
CA PHE A 186 -15.22 3.04 -17.22
C PHE A 186 -15.80 3.25 -18.63
N ASP A 187 -15.91 2.19 -19.39
CA ASP A 187 -16.51 2.19 -20.73
C ASP A 187 -17.99 1.72 -20.72
N ASN A 188 -18.52 1.40 -19.52
CA ASN A 188 -19.90 0.94 -19.40
C ASN A 188 -20.88 2.09 -19.56
N PRO A 189 -21.86 2.01 -20.48
CA PRO A 189 -22.82 3.10 -20.74
C PRO A 189 -23.72 3.43 -19.54
N LYS A 190 -23.81 2.55 -18.55
CA LYS A 190 -24.56 2.80 -17.31
C LYS A 190 -23.73 3.59 -16.28
N LEU A 191 -22.42 3.73 -16.46
CA LEU A 191 -21.57 4.51 -15.57
C LEU A 191 -21.51 5.96 -16.06
N LYS A 192 -21.85 6.88 -15.17
CA LYS A 192 -21.57 8.31 -15.31
C LYS A 192 -20.46 8.71 -14.34
N LEU A 193 -19.25 8.89 -14.85
CA LEU A 193 -18.11 9.39 -14.08
C LEU A 193 -18.11 10.92 -14.10
N LEU A 194 -17.95 11.53 -12.91
CA LEU A 194 -17.77 12.96 -12.71
C LEU A 194 -16.50 13.20 -11.92
N ILE A 195 -15.68 14.16 -12.37
CA ILE A 195 -14.47 14.56 -11.65
C ILE A 195 -14.77 15.88 -10.96
N GLU A 196 -15.25 15.79 -9.71
CA GLU A 196 -15.64 16.95 -8.90
C GLU A 196 -15.75 16.60 -7.41
N ASP A 197 -16.00 17.60 -6.58
CA ASP A 197 -16.22 17.41 -5.15
C ASP A 197 -17.56 16.72 -4.88
N GLY A 198 -17.51 15.53 -4.26
CA GLY A 198 -18.69 14.73 -3.94
C GLY A 198 -19.66 15.40 -2.97
N LEU A 199 -19.17 16.22 -2.02
CA LEU A 199 -20.03 16.97 -1.10
C LEU A 199 -20.78 18.09 -1.84
N LYS A 200 -20.09 18.75 -2.75
CA LYS A 200 -20.72 19.76 -3.62
C LYS A 200 -21.78 19.11 -4.50
N TYR A 201 -21.46 17.99 -5.12
CA TYR A 201 -22.41 17.22 -5.92
C TYR A 201 -23.68 16.87 -5.13
N LEU A 202 -23.54 16.35 -3.90
CA LEU A 202 -24.66 16.02 -3.03
C LEU A 202 -25.52 17.24 -2.68
N ALA A 203 -24.90 18.41 -2.43
CA ALA A 203 -25.62 19.64 -2.10
C ALA A 203 -26.43 20.19 -3.30
N GLU A 204 -25.96 19.99 -4.52
CA GLU A 204 -26.56 20.52 -5.75
C GLU A 204 -27.53 19.52 -6.43
N THR A 205 -27.46 18.22 -6.06
CA THR A 205 -28.31 17.17 -6.64
C THR A 205 -29.54 16.93 -5.77
N LYS A 206 -30.72 17.04 -6.36
CA LYS A 206 -32.03 16.82 -5.71
C LYS A 206 -32.57 15.42 -5.99
#